data_42a206d62a17c4d207145e48adb0dd96
#
_entry.id   42a206d62a17c4d207145e48adb0dd96
#
_cell.length_a   1.000
_cell.length_b   1.000
_cell.length_c   1.000
_cell.angle_alpha   90.00
_cell.angle_beta   90.00
_cell.angle_gamma   90.00
#
_symmetry.space_group_name_H-M   'P 1'
#
loop_
_entity.id
_entity.type
_entity.pdbx_description
1 polymer ?
#
loop_
_entity_poly.entity_id
_entity_poly.type
_entity_poly.pdbx_seq_one_letter_code
_entity_poly.pdbx_strand_id
1 'polypeptide(L)'
;MPAADFAGAPRVLWRLLPGQPTEGNHAERLQAFYAPQADRYDAFRARLLHGRQEVVDRLNLQPGSRVVELGCGTGSSLLRIGDRAGEFSSFDMVDLCPALLEVAQQRVARFENIRVIEADATTWQPDQPVDCVFMSYALTMIPDWWRVIANVDAILAPGGRIGVVDFYLPQSGNRLGNALWRKWFGHDGVHLSDEHLPLLKRLFTEQSCLEARAPVPYLPGLQAPYYIFVGERQSAPVTLEEAGQVSGSPPDWLKKLPDAGIPGMA
;
A
#
# COMPACT_ATOMS: atom_id res chain seq x y z
N MET A 1 9.47 -31.98 5.88
CA MET A 1 8.42 -31.10 5.34
C MET A 1 7.14 -31.40 6.10
N PRO A 2 6.57 -30.50 6.91
CA PRO A 2 5.28 -30.74 7.54
C PRO A 2 4.19 -30.64 6.47
N ALA A 3 3.28 -31.60 6.49
CA ALA A 3 2.12 -31.65 5.62
C ALA A 3 1.29 -30.37 5.79
N ALA A 4 1.04 -29.67 4.70
CA ALA A 4 0.21 -28.47 4.68
C ALA A 4 -1.20 -28.83 5.15
N ASP A 5 -1.66 -28.15 6.18
CA ASP A 5 -3.01 -28.30 6.73
C ASP A 5 -4.04 -27.74 5.73
N PHE A 6 -4.48 -28.59 4.81
CA PHE A 6 -5.46 -28.28 3.76
C PHE A 6 -6.89 -28.11 4.32
N ALA A 7 -7.11 -28.39 5.60
CA ALA A 7 -8.45 -28.38 6.19
C ALA A 7 -9.05 -26.97 6.36
N GLY A 8 -8.23 -25.91 6.33
CA GLY A 8 -8.69 -24.52 6.45
C GLY A 8 -8.95 -23.77 5.14
N ALA A 9 -8.40 -24.26 4.03
CA ALA A 9 -8.46 -23.59 2.73
C ALA A 9 -9.89 -23.34 2.18
N PRO A 10 -10.82 -24.30 2.22
CA PRO A 10 -12.19 -24.08 1.75
C PRO A 10 -12.92 -23.00 2.56
N ARG A 11 -12.70 -22.94 3.88
CA ARG A 11 -13.37 -21.97 4.75
C ARG A 11 -12.88 -20.54 4.56
N VAL A 12 -11.62 -20.36 4.17
CA VAL A 12 -11.07 -19.02 3.87
C VAL A 12 -11.59 -18.55 2.52
N LEU A 13 -11.58 -19.40 1.49
CA LEU A 13 -12.17 -19.11 0.18
C LEU A 13 -13.68 -18.81 0.28
N TRP A 14 -14.44 -19.54 1.09
CA TRP A 14 -15.86 -19.28 1.33
C TRP A 14 -16.12 -17.93 2.04
N ARG A 15 -15.20 -17.41 2.83
CA ARG A 15 -15.32 -16.09 3.49
C ARG A 15 -14.89 -14.92 2.60
N LEU A 16 -14.09 -15.16 1.57
CA LEU A 16 -13.76 -14.17 0.53
C LEU A 16 -14.89 -14.06 -0.53
N LEU A 17 -15.84 -15.00 -0.57
CA LEU A 17 -16.98 -15.00 -1.49
C LEU A 17 -17.98 -13.84 -1.30
N PRO A 18 -18.21 -13.24 -0.11
CA PRO A 18 -19.15 -12.13 0.02
C PRO A 18 -18.67 -10.79 -0.55
N GLY A 19 -17.34 -10.63 -0.82
CA GLY A 19 -16.76 -9.34 -1.26
C GLY A 19 -16.83 -8.23 -0.21
N GLN A 20 -16.33 -7.06 -0.56
CA GLN A 20 -16.53 -5.87 0.28
C GLN A 20 -17.98 -5.42 0.22
N PRO A 21 -18.59 -4.97 1.36
CA PRO A 21 -19.89 -4.32 1.34
C PRO A 21 -19.91 -3.12 0.39
N THR A 22 -21.02 -2.93 -0.30
CA THR A 22 -21.20 -1.80 -1.24
C THR A 22 -21.80 -0.58 -0.58
N GLU A 23 -22.39 -0.72 0.61
CA GLU A 23 -23.02 0.34 1.39
C GLU A 23 -22.04 0.97 2.39
N GLY A 24 -22.22 2.25 2.68
CA GLY A 24 -21.40 3.00 3.61
C GLY A 24 -20.21 3.71 2.97
N ASN A 25 -19.51 4.52 3.78
CA ASN A 25 -18.27 5.20 3.37
C ASN A 25 -17.10 4.22 3.29
N HIS A 26 -15.94 4.69 2.81
CA HIS A 26 -14.77 3.83 2.61
C HIS A 26 -14.29 3.16 3.91
N ALA A 27 -14.23 3.90 5.01
CA ALA A 27 -13.81 3.39 6.32
C ALA A 27 -14.78 2.32 6.85
N GLU A 28 -16.09 2.55 6.75
CA GLU A 28 -17.13 1.59 7.17
C GLU A 28 -17.03 0.28 6.37
N ARG A 29 -16.79 0.36 5.06
CA ARG A 29 -16.63 -0.83 4.22
C ARG A 29 -15.37 -1.63 4.59
N LEU A 30 -14.24 -0.95 4.85
CA LEU A 30 -13.01 -1.58 5.33
C LEU A 30 -13.23 -2.26 6.67
N GLN A 31 -13.85 -1.57 7.62
CA GLN A 31 -14.15 -2.10 8.94
C GLN A 31 -15.05 -3.35 8.85
N ALA A 32 -16.15 -3.28 8.10
CA ALA A 32 -17.06 -4.41 7.95
C ALA A 32 -16.41 -5.63 7.26
N PHE A 33 -15.48 -5.39 6.33
CA PHE A 33 -14.76 -6.46 5.64
C PHE A 33 -13.69 -7.09 6.52
N TYR A 34 -12.92 -6.31 7.28
CA TYR A 34 -11.75 -6.79 8.02
C TYR A 34 -12.03 -7.23 9.45
N ALA A 35 -12.98 -6.64 10.16
CA ALA A 35 -13.25 -6.96 11.56
C ALA A 35 -13.51 -8.46 11.83
N PRO A 36 -14.27 -9.20 11.00
CA PRO A 36 -14.52 -10.62 11.25
C PRO A 36 -13.32 -11.54 11.05
N GLN A 37 -12.22 -11.04 10.47
CA GLN A 37 -11.07 -11.86 10.06
C GLN A 37 -9.71 -11.32 10.53
N ALA A 38 -9.69 -10.25 11.32
CA ALA A 38 -8.46 -9.57 11.76
C ALA A 38 -7.42 -10.54 12.35
N ASP A 39 -7.83 -11.47 13.22
CA ASP A 39 -6.95 -12.45 13.87
C ASP A 39 -6.30 -13.48 12.92
N ARG A 40 -6.95 -13.76 11.78
CA ARG A 40 -6.49 -14.77 10.80
C ARG A 40 -5.97 -14.14 9.50
N TYR A 41 -6.08 -12.84 9.40
CA TYR A 41 -5.76 -12.05 8.23
C TYR A 41 -4.33 -12.24 7.74
N ASP A 42 -3.38 -12.22 8.66
CA ASP A 42 -1.96 -12.30 8.33
C ASP A 42 -1.53 -13.64 7.74
N ALA A 43 -2.08 -14.75 8.22
CA ALA A 43 -1.67 -16.09 7.78
C ALA A 43 -2.03 -16.35 6.30
N PHE A 44 -3.18 -15.87 5.83
CA PHE A 44 -3.58 -15.97 4.42
C PHE A 44 -2.77 -15.00 3.56
N ARG A 45 -2.67 -13.74 3.99
CA ARG A 45 -1.98 -12.68 3.25
C ARG A 45 -0.47 -12.88 3.20
N ALA A 46 0.13 -13.52 4.18
CA ALA A 46 1.56 -13.85 4.14
C ALA A 46 1.93 -14.72 2.92
N ARG A 47 0.99 -15.51 2.41
CA ARG A 47 1.19 -16.38 1.23
C ARG A 47 0.86 -15.69 -0.09
N LEU A 48 0.00 -14.68 -0.09
CA LEU A 48 -0.46 -13.98 -1.29
C LEU A 48 0.38 -12.72 -1.58
N LEU A 49 0.77 -11.99 -0.52
CA LEU A 49 1.40 -10.68 -0.63
C LEU A 49 2.93 -10.82 -0.68
N HIS A 50 3.44 -11.03 -1.87
CA HIS A 50 4.88 -11.18 -2.12
C HIS A 50 5.61 -9.83 -2.11
N GLY A 51 6.95 -9.84 -2.00
CA GLY A 51 7.78 -8.63 -2.06
C GLY A 51 7.79 -7.75 -0.81
N ARG A 52 7.01 -8.08 0.24
CA ARG A 52 6.89 -7.27 1.46
C ARG A 52 8.18 -7.17 2.27
N GLN A 53 8.98 -8.24 2.33
CA GLN A 53 10.31 -8.20 2.92
C GLN A 53 11.24 -7.39 2.02
N GLU A 54 11.18 -7.64 0.73
CA GLU A 54 12.07 -7.05 -0.25
C GLU A 54 11.94 -5.51 -0.32
N VAL A 55 10.72 -4.94 -0.22
CA VAL A 55 10.56 -3.47 -0.18
C VAL A 55 11.22 -2.87 1.06
N VAL A 56 11.10 -3.52 2.23
CA VAL A 56 11.76 -3.09 3.48
C VAL A 56 13.28 -3.14 3.34
N ASP A 57 13.82 -4.22 2.75
CA ASP A 57 15.26 -4.38 2.55
C ASP A 57 15.82 -3.34 1.57
N ARG A 58 15.10 -3.09 0.46
CA ARG A 58 15.50 -2.09 -0.55
C ARG A 58 15.40 -0.65 -0.05
N LEU A 59 14.47 -0.34 0.87
CA LEU A 59 14.38 0.96 1.50
C LEU A 59 15.60 1.28 2.35
N ASN A 60 16.33 0.26 2.82
CA ASN A 60 17.53 0.44 3.63
C ASN A 60 17.30 1.43 4.78
N LEU A 61 16.27 1.18 5.59
CA LEU A 61 15.88 2.01 6.72
C LEU A 61 17.07 2.18 7.68
N GLN A 62 17.41 3.43 8.02
CA GLN A 62 18.55 3.74 8.87
C GLN A 62 18.13 3.97 10.33
N PRO A 63 18.99 3.65 11.32
CA PRO A 63 18.79 4.10 12.69
C PRO A 63 18.62 5.62 12.76
N GLY A 64 17.76 6.08 13.65
CA GLY A 64 17.47 7.50 13.82
C GLY A 64 16.52 8.11 12.78
N SER A 65 16.13 7.37 11.75
CA SER A 65 15.17 7.86 10.74
C SER A 65 13.76 8.01 11.33
N ARG A 66 13.00 8.97 10.79
CA ARG A 66 11.55 9.09 10.95
C ARG A 66 10.87 8.31 9.85
N VAL A 67 10.14 7.26 10.22
CA VAL A 67 9.54 6.30 9.30
C VAL A 67 8.02 6.38 9.38
N VAL A 68 7.35 6.21 8.25
CA VAL A 68 5.89 6.12 8.17
C VAL A 68 5.48 4.91 7.34
N GLU A 69 4.51 4.15 7.81
CA GLU A 69 3.78 3.15 7.02
C GLU A 69 2.36 3.63 6.80
N LEU A 70 1.97 3.87 5.55
CA LEU A 70 0.59 4.21 5.18
C LEU A 70 -0.15 2.94 4.73
N GLY A 71 -1.30 2.67 5.34
CA GLY A 71 -2.04 1.43 5.18
C GLY A 71 -1.36 0.27 5.94
N CYS A 72 -1.00 0.50 7.20
CA CYS A 72 -0.24 -0.46 8.01
C CYS A 72 -1.02 -1.73 8.36
N GLY A 73 -2.35 -1.69 8.28
CA GLY A 73 -3.21 -2.79 8.64
C GLY A 73 -2.95 -3.29 10.06
N THR A 74 -2.67 -4.58 10.20
CA THR A 74 -2.33 -5.20 11.49
C THR A 74 -0.91 -4.89 11.98
N GLY A 75 -0.12 -4.06 11.30
CA GLY A 75 1.26 -3.79 11.66
C GLY A 75 2.21 -4.95 11.38
N SER A 76 1.89 -5.81 10.42
CA SER A 76 2.70 -7.00 10.11
C SER A 76 4.09 -6.69 9.53
N SER A 77 4.37 -5.46 9.12
CA SER A 77 5.69 -4.97 8.73
C SER A 77 6.71 -5.07 9.88
N LEU A 78 6.26 -4.90 11.13
CA LEU A 78 7.11 -5.07 12.31
C LEU A 78 7.72 -6.47 12.40
N LEU A 79 7.04 -7.51 11.90
CA LEU A 79 7.59 -8.87 11.86
C LEU A 79 8.77 -9.00 10.90
N ARG A 80 8.92 -8.06 9.96
CA ARG A 80 10.00 -8.00 8.97
C ARG A 80 11.12 -7.08 9.37
N ILE A 81 10.78 -5.93 9.97
CA ILE A 81 11.74 -4.95 10.46
C ILE A 81 12.42 -5.49 11.74
N GLY A 82 11.65 -6.19 12.58
CA GLY A 82 12.14 -6.74 13.84
C GLY A 82 12.51 -5.69 14.87
N ASP A 83 13.49 -5.99 15.69
CA ASP A 83 13.94 -5.11 16.78
C ASP A 83 14.55 -3.79 16.27
N ARG A 84 15.01 -3.74 15.02
CA ARG A 84 15.49 -2.50 14.37
C ARG A 84 14.46 -1.38 14.37
N ALA A 85 13.17 -1.70 14.47
CA ALA A 85 12.12 -0.68 14.58
C ALA A 85 12.30 0.21 15.83
N GLY A 86 12.90 -0.30 16.89
CA GLY A 86 13.24 0.47 18.09
C GLY A 86 14.41 1.44 17.90
N GLU A 87 15.18 1.33 16.82
CA GLU A 87 16.31 2.21 16.50
C GLU A 87 15.88 3.47 15.72
N PHE A 88 14.63 3.53 15.24
CA PHE A 88 14.11 4.72 14.54
C PHE A 88 13.84 5.85 15.53
N SER A 89 13.97 7.09 15.06
CA SER A 89 13.60 8.27 15.84
C SER A 89 12.10 8.30 16.10
N SER A 90 11.30 7.92 15.09
CA SER A 90 9.86 7.69 15.21
C SER A 90 9.38 6.72 14.12
N PHE A 91 8.31 5.97 14.42
CA PHE A 91 7.64 5.17 13.41
C PHE A 91 6.13 5.32 13.53
N ASP A 92 5.51 6.00 12.58
CA ASP A 92 4.08 6.20 12.52
C ASP A 92 3.43 5.15 11.62
N MET A 93 2.50 4.39 12.18
CA MET A 93 1.75 3.33 11.51
C MET A 93 0.31 3.80 11.32
N VAL A 94 -0.04 4.23 10.11
CA VAL A 94 -1.31 4.88 9.78
C VAL A 94 -2.21 3.93 9.02
N ASP A 95 -3.46 3.78 9.46
CA ASP A 95 -4.51 3.03 8.76
C ASP A 95 -5.89 3.61 9.07
N LEU A 96 -6.87 3.31 8.24
CA LEU A 96 -8.25 3.79 8.39
C LEU A 96 -9.17 2.77 9.09
N CYS A 97 -8.69 1.54 9.33
CA CYS A 97 -9.50 0.43 9.85
C CYS A 97 -9.23 0.15 11.33
N PRO A 98 -10.11 0.56 12.29
CA PRO A 98 -9.92 0.37 13.71
C PRO A 98 -9.64 -1.07 14.12
N ALA A 99 -10.35 -2.06 13.53
CA ALA A 99 -10.16 -3.46 13.87
C ALA A 99 -8.76 -3.99 13.54
N LEU A 100 -8.12 -3.47 12.50
CA LEU A 100 -6.74 -3.82 12.17
C LEU A 100 -5.75 -3.10 13.09
N LEU A 101 -6.05 -1.83 13.43
CA LEU A 101 -5.23 -1.03 14.33
C LEU A 101 -5.19 -1.58 15.76
N GLU A 102 -6.25 -2.21 16.25
CA GLU A 102 -6.25 -2.91 17.54
C GLU A 102 -5.18 -4.00 17.58
N VAL A 103 -5.02 -4.77 16.50
CA VAL A 103 -3.96 -5.79 16.39
C VAL A 103 -2.58 -5.13 16.28
N ALA A 104 -2.47 -4.05 15.50
CA ALA A 104 -1.23 -3.28 15.39
C ALA A 104 -0.79 -2.72 16.75
N GLN A 105 -1.73 -2.16 17.53
CA GLN A 105 -1.47 -1.62 18.87
C GLN A 105 -0.87 -2.66 19.81
N GLN A 106 -1.36 -3.90 19.77
CA GLN A 106 -0.81 -4.99 20.57
C GLN A 106 0.64 -5.33 20.15
N ARG A 107 0.95 -5.26 18.84
CA ARG A 107 2.29 -5.55 18.31
C ARG A 107 3.32 -4.50 18.67
N VAL A 108 2.91 -3.23 18.70
CA VAL A 108 3.83 -2.14 19.02
C VAL A 108 4.06 -1.93 20.52
N ALA A 109 3.32 -2.60 21.39
CA ALA A 109 3.28 -2.36 22.85
C ALA A 109 4.65 -2.32 23.54
N ARG A 110 5.68 -2.96 22.96
CA ARG A 110 7.06 -2.97 23.48
C ARG A 110 7.93 -1.81 22.98
N PHE A 111 7.44 -1.01 22.05
CA PHE A 111 8.19 0.08 21.42
C PHE A 111 7.65 1.42 21.85
N GLU A 112 8.49 2.28 22.41
CA GLU A 112 8.09 3.63 22.84
C GLU A 112 8.07 4.66 21.70
N ASN A 113 8.79 4.37 20.62
CA ASN A 113 8.96 5.24 19.45
C ASN A 113 7.97 4.95 18.31
N ILE A 114 7.03 4.01 18.49
CA ILE A 114 6.04 3.62 17.47
C ILE A 114 4.65 4.10 17.86
N ARG A 115 3.99 4.81 16.97
CA ARG A 115 2.61 5.28 17.13
C ARG A 115 1.71 4.57 16.12
N VAL A 116 0.55 4.10 16.59
CA VAL A 116 -0.52 3.57 15.73
C VAL A 116 -1.61 4.64 15.64
N ILE A 117 -1.95 5.04 14.42
CA ILE A 117 -2.76 6.23 14.15
C ILE A 117 -3.92 5.86 13.23
N GLU A 118 -5.14 6.13 13.68
CA GLU A 118 -6.34 6.05 12.84
C GLU A 118 -6.47 7.35 12.05
N ALA A 119 -6.16 7.29 10.75
CA ALA A 119 -6.26 8.45 9.86
C ALA A 119 -6.31 8.04 8.39
N ASP A 120 -6.81 8.96 7.55
CA ASP A 120 -6.85 8.82 6.09
C ASP A 120 -5.48 9.16 5.48
N ALA A 121 -4.87 8.20 4.79
CA ALA A 121 -3.58 8.35 4.14
C ALA A 121 -3.56 9.46 3.05
N THR A 122 -4.73 9.87 2.55
CA THR A 122 -4.84 10.95 1.55
C THR A 122 -4.61 12.34 2.13
N THR A 123 -4.75 12.50 3.46
CA THR A 123 -4.75 13.81 4.14
C THR A 123 -3.92 13.85 5.41
N TRP A 124 -3.53 12.69 5.95
CA TRP A 124 -2.75 12.65 7.18
C TRP A 124 -1.37 13.31 7.02
N GLN A 125 -0.97 14.08 8.02
CA GLN A 125 0.30 14.80 8.06
C GLN A 125 1.06 14.47 9.34
N PRO A 126 2.37 14.19 9.28
CA PRO A 126 3.23 14.06 10.46
C PRO A 126 3.54 15.44 11.06
N ASP A 127 3.98 15.44 12.33
CA ASP A 127 4.40 16.67 13.02
C ASP A 127 5.63 17.35 12.37
N GLN A 128 6.45 16.56 11.68
CA GLN A 128 7.66 17.02 10.97
C GLN A 128 7.86 16.18 9.70
N PRO A 129 8.55 16.71 8.67
CA PRO A 129 8.89 15.92 7.49
C PRO A 129 9.60 14.62 7.84
N VAL A 130 9.33 13.55 7.12
CA VAL A 130 9.82 12.20 7.41
C VAL A 130 10.88 11.74 6.42
N ASP A 131 11.77 10.85 6.87
CA ASP A 131 12.89 10.38 6.05
C ASP A 131 12.49 9.22 5.14
N CYS A 132 11.45 8.48 5.53
CA CYS A 132 10.97 7.35 4.76
C CYS A 132 9.47 7.12 4.93
N VAL A 133 8.79 6.90 3.80
CA VAL A 133 7.40 6.43 3.76
C VAL A 133 7.34 5.13 3.00
N PHE A 134 6.60 4.14 3.49
CA PHE A 134 6.33 2.95 2.69
C PHE A 134 4.88 2.49 2.76
N MET A 135 4.49 1.75 1.74
CA MET A 135 3.16 1.16 1.58
C MET A 135 3.29 -0.28 1.10
N SER A 136 2.47 -1.14 1.65
CA SER A 136 2.48 -2.56 1.33
C SER A 136 1.07 -3.07 1.06
N TYR A 137 0.70 -3.16 -0.23
CA TYR A 137 -0.64 -3.55 -0.68
C TYR A 137 -1.75 -2.66 -0.13
N ALA A 138 -1.49 -1.36 -0.13
CA ALA A 138 -2.40 -0.33 0.36
C ALA A 138 -2.98 0.55 -0.76
N LEU A 139 -2.17 0.92 -1.77
CA LEU A 139 -2.64 1.82 -2.85
C LEU A 139 -3.82 1.23 -3.62
N THR A 140 -3.79 -0.06 -3.93
CA THR A 140 -4.90 -0.75 -4.62
C THR A 140 -6.19 -0.79 -3.81
N MET A 141 -6.12 -0.53 -2.49
CA MET A 141 -7.28 -0.49 -1.60
C MET A 141 -7.87 0.91 -1.47
N ILE A 142 -7.15 1.97 -1.86
CA ILE A 142 -7.55 3.36 -1.69
C ILE A 142 -8.07 3.91 -3.02
N PRO A 143 -9.36 4.31 -3.12
CA PRO A 143 -9.94 4.81 -4.38
C PRO A 143 -9.21 6.04 -4.92
N ASP A 144 -8.80 6.97 -4.06
CA ASP A 144 -8.10 8.20 -4.40
C ASP A 144 -6.58 8.06 -4.22
N TRP A 145 -6.01 6.93 -4.64
CA TRP A 145 -4.60 6.56 -4.48
C TRP A 145 -3.60 7.62 -4.96
N TRP A 146 -3.94 8.40 -5.99
CA TRP A 146 -3.09 9.51 -6.48
C TRP A 146 -2.90 10.61 -5.42
N ARG A 147 -3.94 10.86 -4.58
CA ARG A 147 -3.82 11.79 -3.46
C ARG A 147 -2.86 11.27 -2.39
N VAL A 148 -2.84 9.96 -2.16
CA VAL A 148 -1.86 9.35 -1.25
C VAL A 148 -0.44 9.58 -1.76
N ILE A 149 -0.19 9.33 -3.05
CA ILE A 149 1.13 9.54 -3.66
C ILE A 149 1.56 11.01 -3.58
N ALA A 150 0.63 11.95 -3.85
CA ALA A 150 0.89 13.39 -3.69
C ALA A 150 1.15 13.77 -2.23
N ASN A 151 0.37 13.21 -1.30
CA ASN A 151 0.57 13.43 0.12
C ASN A 151 1.95 12.93 0.59
N VAL A 152 2.39 11.77 0.09
CA VAL A 152 3.73 11.25 0.38
C VAL A 152 4.82 12.21 -0.08
N ASP A 153 4.71 12.79 -1.28
CA ASP A 153 5.68 13.80 -1.74
C ASP A 153 5.72 15.02 -0.80
N ALA A 154 4.56 15.48 -0.32
CA ALA A 154 4.46 16.62 0.57
C ALA A 154 5.09 16.36 1.96
N ILE A 155 4.93 15.15 2.52
CA ILE A 155 5.41 14.83 3.88
C ILE A 155 6.86 14.35 3.95
N LEU A 156 7.45 13.93 2.82
CA LEU A 156 8.85 13.51 2.79
C LEU A 156 9.79 14.70 2.99
N ALA A 157 10.85 14.51 3.75
CA ALA A 157 11.98 15.43 3.82
C ALA A 157 12.71 15.50 2.46
N PRO A 158 13.47 16.56 2.16
CA PRO A 158 14.37 16.57 1.00
C PRO A 158 15.32 15.36 1.04
N GLY A 159 15.39 14.59 -0.07
CA GLY A 159 16.14 13.34 -0.13
C GLY A 159 15.47 12.16 0.59
N GLY A 160 14.28 12.36 1.12
CA GLY A 160 13.48 11.30 1.74
C GLY A 160 13.01 10.27 0.70
N ARG A 161 12.75 9.05 1.14
CA ARG A 161 12.47 7.90 0.26
C ARG A 161 11.06 7.36 0.42
N ILE A 162 10.49 6.95 -0.71
CA ILE A 162 9.24 6.19 -0.76
C ILE A 162 9.53 4.74 -1.16
N GLY A 163 8.85 3.78 -0.52
CA GLY A 163 8.82 2.39 -0.93
C GLY A 163 7.40 1.90 -1.12
N VAL A 164 7.11 1.26 -2.24
CA VAL A 164 5.79 0.70 -2.52
C VAL A 164 5.93 -0.73 -3.02
N VAL A 165 5.15 -1.63 -2.44
CA VAL A 165 4.87 -2.93 -3.04
C VAL A 165 3.36 -3.08 -3.16
N ASP A 166 2.87 -3.36 -4.39
CA ASP A 166 1.44 -3.52 -4.61
C ASP A 166 1.15 -4.35 -5.88
N PHE A 167 -0.09 -4.79 -6.01
CA PHE A 167 -0.58 -5.36 -7.27
C PHE A 167 -0.70 -4.29 -8.35
N TYR A 168 -0.57 -4.69 -9.61
CA TYR A 168 -0.77 -3.79 -10.73
C TYR A 168 -1.24 -4.53 -11.98
N LEU A 169 -1.60 -3.77 -13.02
CA LEU A 169 -1.86 -4.30 -14.35
C LEU A 169 -0.70 -3.93 -15.26
N PRO A 170 0.05 -4.91 -15.81
CA PRO A 170 1.10 -4.62 -16.77
C PRO A 170 0.52 -3.94 -18.02
N GLN A 171 1.11 -2.83 -18.46
CA GLN A 171 0.69 -2.12 -19.68
C GLN A 171 0.80 -3.00 -20.93
N SER A 172 1.78 -3.91 -20.97
CA SER A 172 2.00 -4.90 -22.05
C SER A 172 1.13 -6.15 -21.93
N GLY A 173 0.21 -6.21 -20.97
CA GLY A 173 -0.60 -7.38 -20.69
C GLY A 173 -1.69 -7.65 -21.72
N ASN A 174 -2.10 -8.94 -21.86
CA ASN A 174 -3.27 -9.31 -22.66
C ASN A 174 -4.53 -8.66 -22.08
N ARG A 175 -5.27 -7.90 -22.91
CA ARG A 175 -6.51 -7.19 -22.52
C ARG A 175 -7.54 -8.10 -21.82
N LEU A 176 -7.69 -9.34 -22.30
CA LEU A 176 -8.59 -10.32 -21.69
C LEU A 176 -8.12 -10.77 -20.31
N GLY A 177 -6.82 -11.02 -20.15
CA GLY A 177 -6.22 -11.36 -18.86
C GLY A 177 -6.34 -10.21 -17.85
N ASN A 178 -6.09 -8.98 -18.28
CA ASN A 178 -6.24 -7.80 -17.44
C ASN A 178 -7.70 -7.58 -17.00
N ALA A 179 -8.68 -7.82 -17.91
CA ALA A 179 -10.09 -7.71 -17.57
C ALA A 179 -10.52 -8.78 -16.54
N LEU A 180 -9.99 -10.01 -16.65
CA LEU A 180 -10.24 -11.09 -15.70
C LEU A 180 -9.67 -10.74 -14.31
N TRP A 181 -8.44 -10.21 -14.26
CA TRP A 181 -7.82 -9.75 -13.03
C TRP A 181 -8.59 -8.60 -12.37
N ARG A 182 -8.99 -7.58 -13.14
CA ARG A 182 -9.82 -6.47 -12.64
C ARG A 182 -11.14 -6.98 -12.02
N LYS A 183 -11.81 -7.93 -12.69
CA LYS A 183 -13.07 -8.49 -12.19
C LYS A 183 -12.87 -9.29 -10.90
N TRP A 184 -11.80 -10.09 -10.83
CA TRP A 184 -11.54 -10.91 -9.66
C TRP A 184 -11.12 -10.07 -8.44
N PHE A 185 -10.13 -9.21 -8.59
CA PHE A 185 -9.68 -8.36 -7.50
C PHE A 185 -10.71 -7.28 -7.11
N GLY A 186 -11.50 -6.80 -8.05
CA GLY A 186 -12.57 -5.83 -7.80
C GLY A 186 -13.64 -6.34 -6.85
N HIS A 187 -13.83 -7.65 -6.77
CA HIS A 187 -14.75 -8.27 -5.80
C HIS A 187 -14.31 -8.05 -4.34
N ASP A 188 -13.02 -8.02 -4.09
CA ASP A 188 -12.44 -7.79 -2.75
C ASP A 188 -12.12 -6.31 -2.48
N GLY A 189 -12.61 -5.40 -3.33
CA GLY A 189 -12.34 -3.96 -3.21
C GLY A 189 -10.93 -3.55 -3.62
N VAL A 190 -10.19 -4.43 -4.28
CA VAL A 190 -8.85 -4.14 -4.82
C VAL A 190 -8.99 -3.51 -6.21
N HIS A 191 -8.60 -2.25 -6.32
CA HIS A 191 -8.66 -1.48 -7.57
C HIS A 191 -7.32 -1.54 -8.29
N LEU A 192 -7.16 -2.58 -9.13
CA LEU A 192 -5.95 -2.69 -9.94
C LEU A 192 -5.83 -1.54 -10.92
N SER A 193 -4.70 -0.83 -10.90
CA SER A 193 -4.38 0.26 -11.82
C SER A 193 -3.07 -0.03 -12.55
N ASP A 194 -3.00 0.41 -13.79
CA ASP A 194 -1.78 0.47 -14.61
C ASP A 194 -1.09 1.84 -14.48
N GLU A 195 -1.64 2.75 -13.67
CA GLU A 195 -1.16 4.14 -13.51
C GLU A 195 -0.34 4.38 -12.23
N HIS A 196 -0.40 3.49 -11.21
CA HIS A 196 0.36 3.64 -9.98
C HIS A 196 1.86 3.82 -10.25
N LEU A 197 2.45 2.84 -10.95
CA LEU A 197 3.88 2.83 -11.22
C LEU A 197 4.33 3.98 -12.13
N PRO A 198 3.62 4.33 -13.22
CA PRO A 198 3.91 5.54 -13.99
C PRO A 198 3.91 6.83 -13.17
N LEU A 199 2.93 7.03 -12.26
CA LEU A 199 2.88 8.22 -11.43
C LEU A 199 4.04 8.27 -10.43
N LEU A 200 4.33 7.14 -9.77
CA LEU A 200 5.49 7.02 -8.88
C LEU A 200 6.80 7.40 -9.58
N LYS A 201 7.03 6.88 -10.79
CA LYS A 201 8.24 7.18 -11.59
C LYS A 201 8.33 8.64 -12.04
N ARG A 202 7.23 9.37 -12.06
CA ARG A 202 7.21 10.80 -12.42
C ARG A 202 7.50 11.70 -11.23
N LEU A 203 6.93 11.39 -10.08
CA LEU A 203 7.06 12.23 -8.89
C LEU A 203 8.36 11.96 -8.12
N PHE A 204 8.93 10.77 -8.26
CA PHE A 204 10.12 10.37 -7.52
C PHE A 204 11.25 9.93 -8.45
N THR A 205 12.49 10.21 -8.07
CA THR A 205 13.67 9.68 -8.75
C THR A 205 13.79 8.20 -8.43
N GLU A 206 13.60 7.34 -9.44
CA GLU A 206 13.66 5.88 -9.27
C GLU A 206 15.04 5.45 -8.76
N GLN A 207 15.08 4.78 -7.63
CA GLN A 207 16.26 4.12 -7.07
C GLN A 207 16.26 2.62 -7.38
N SER A 208 15.08 2.01 -7.37
CA SER A 208 14.89 0.59 -7.69
C SER A 208 13.45 0.33 -8.12
N CYS A 209 13.28 -0.45 -9.19
CA CYS A 209 11.99 -0.92 -9.64
C CYS A 209 12.06 -2.39 -10.02
N LEU A 210 11.11 -3.19 -9.55
CA LEU A 210 10.92 -4.59 -9.92
C LEU A 210 9.46 -4.82 -10.29
N GLU A 211 9.22 -5.32 -11.48
CA GLU A 211 7.93 -5.86 -11.90
C GLU A 211 8.02 -7.39 -11.92
N ALA A 212 7.16 -8.07 -11.19
CA ALA A 212 7.23 -9.50 -11.00
C ALA A 212 5.84 -10.17 -11.00
N ARG A 213 5.83 -11.49 -10.98
CA ARG A 213 4.62 -12.29 -10.83
C ARG A 213 4.83 -13.31 -9.72
N ALA A 214 3.82 -13.51 -8.93
CA ALA A 214 3.86 -14.46 -7.82
C ALA A 214 2.67 -15.43 -7.86
N PRO A 215 2.85 -16.69 -7.46
CA PRO A 215 1.80 -17.67 -7.47
C PRO A 215 0.65 -17.26 -6.53
N VAL A 216 -0.58 -17.42 -7.03
CA VAL A 216 -1.76 -17.22 -6.20
C VAL A 216 -2.00 -18.49 -5.38
N PRO A 217 -2.08 -18.38 -4.04
CA PRO A 217 -2.33 -19.53 -3.18
C PRO A 217 -3.59 -20.29 -3.60
N TYR A 218 -3.50 -21.63 -3.59
CA TYR A 218 -4.59 -22.56 -3.92
C TYR A 218 -5.08 -22.54 -5.38
N LEU A 219 -4.46 -21.79 -6.28
CA LEU A 219 -4.79 -21.73 -7.70
C LEU A 219 -3.54 -22.07 -8.54
N PRO A 220 -3.25 -23.36 -8.74
CA PRO A 220 -2.07 -23.79 -9.50
C PRO A 220 -2.03 -23.19 -10.90
N GLY A 221 -0.86 -22.67 -11.28
CA GLY A 221 -0.64 -22.05 -12.58
C GLY A 221 -1.07 -20.60 -12.71
N LEU A 222 -1.78 -20.05 -11.72
CA LEU A 222 -2.17 -18.64 -11.71
C LEU A 222 -1.13 -17.81 -10.96
N GLN A 223 -0.70 -16.68 -11.58
CA GLN A 223 0.29 -15.77 -11.03
C GLN A 223 -0.23 -14.33 -11.05
N ALA A 224 -0.32 -13.70 -9.89
CA ALA A 224 -0.68 -12.30 -9.74
C ALA A 224 0.52 -11.40 -10.05
N PRO A 225 0.35 -10.37 -10.90
CA PRO A 225 1.40 -9.38 -11.12
C PRO A 225 1.48 -8.42 -9.95
N TYR A 226 2.69 -8.10 -9.51
CA TYR A 226 2.99 -7.10 -8.50
C TYR A 226 4.25 -6.33 -8.87
N TYR A 227 4.42 -5.16 -8.28
CA TYR A 227 5.63 -4.36 -8.42
C TYR A 227 6.22 -4.00 -7.05
N ILE A 228 7.52 -3.73 -7.06
CA ILE A 228 8.22 -3.05 -5.98
C ILE A 228 8.85 -1.81 -6.59
N PHE A 229 8.60 -0.67 -5.98
CA PHE A 229 9.19 0.61 -6.35
C PHE A 229 9.84 1.25 -5.13
N VAL A 230 11.06 1.71 -5.29
CA VAL A 230 11.75 2.59 -4.33
C VAL A 230 12.20 3.82 -5.09
N GLY A 231 11.80 4.97 -4.60
CA GLY A 231 12.15 6.26 -5.17
C GLY A 231 12.58 7.27 -4.10
N GLU A 232 13.24 8.31 -4.52
CA GLU A 232 13.68 9.43 -3.70
C GLU A 232 12.93 10.69 -4.10
N ARG A 233 12.52 11.51 -3.13
CA ARG A 233 11.87 12.78 -3.37
C ARG A 233 12.74 13.68 -4.25
N GLN A 234 12.17 14.21 -5.33
CA GLN A 234 12.85 15.12 -6.24
C GLN A 234 13.12 16.48 -5.55
N SER A 235 14.26 17.09 -5.86
CA SER A 235 14.59 18.42 -5.31
C SER A 235 13.69 19.53 -5.86
N ALA A 236 13.19 19.37 -7.09
CA ALA A 236 12.19 20.23 -7.68
C ALA A 236 10.86 19.46 -7.70
N PRO A 237 9.84 19.90 -6.93
CA PRO A 237 8.55 19.20 -6.91
C PRO A 237 7.87 19.26 -8.27
N VAL A 238 7.38 18.12 -8.75
CA VAL A 238 6.53 18.01 -9.93
C VAL A 238 5.09 17.97 -9.45
N THR A 239 4.25 18.87 -9.97
CA THR A 239 2.83 18.86 -9.59
C THR A 239 2.09 17.65 -10.18
N LEU A 240 1.00 17.21 -9.56
CA LEU A 240 0.16 16.13 -10.11
C LEU A 240 -0.38 16.49 -11.50
N GLU A 241 -0.68 17.76 -11.74
CA GLU A 241 -1.16 18.22 -13.02
C GLU A 241 -0.09 18.06 -14.11
N GLU A 242 1.14 18.49 -13.86
CA GLU A 242 2.28 18.28 -14.76
C GLU A 242 2.57 16.81 -14.96
N ALA A 243 2.52 16.01 -13.89
CA ALA A 243 2.71 14.58 -13.97
C ALA A 243 1.64 13.86 -14.83
N GLY A 244 0.41 14.36 -14.86
CA GLY A 244 -0.70 13.79 -15.65
C GLY A 244 -0.70 14.20 -17.13
N GLN A 245 -0.14 15.36 -17.48
CA GLN A 245 -0.24 15.94 -18.84
C GLN A 245 0.72 15.32 -19.88
N VAL A 246 1.75 14.57 -19.46
CA VAL A 246 2.81 14.09 -20.38
C VAL A 246 2.39 12.92 -21.28
N SER A 247 1.21 12.32 -21.11
CA SER A 247 0.80 11.08 -21.82
C SER A 247 -0.29 11.25 -22.89
N GLY A 248 -0.45 12.43 -23.48
CA GLY A 248 -1.33 12.66 -24.65
C GLY A 248 -2.84 12.69 -24.35
N SER A 249 -3.35 11.86 -23.47
CA SER A 249 -4.71 11.94 -22.91
C SER A 249 -4.60 11.95 -21.40
N PRO A 250 -5.29 12.88 -20.71
CA PRO A 250 -5.22 12.93 -19.25
C PRO A 250 -5.77 11.63 -18.66
N PRO A 251 -5.05 11.02 -17.70
CA PRO A 251 -5.54 9.84 -17.01
C PRO A 251 -6.84 10.11 -16.25
N ASP A 252 -7.65 9.09 -16.02
CA ASP A 252 -8.99 9.27 -15.45
C ASP A 252 -8.96 9.88 -14.02
N TRP A 253 -7.90 9.66 -13.25
CA TRP A 253 -7.73 10.30 -11.95
C TRP A 253 -7.47 11.82 -12.06
N LEU A 254 -6.77 12.28 -13.11
CA LEU A 254 -6.50 13.71 -13.31
C LEU A 254 -7.81 14.49 -13.57
N LYS A 255 -8.79 13.87 -14.21
CA LYS A 255 -10.12 14.44 -14.42
C LYS A 255 -10.93 14.62 -13.13
N LYS A 256 -10.51 13.98 -12.05
CA LYS A 256 -11.14 14.04 -10.72
C LYS A 256 -10.49 15.05 -9.78
N LEU A 257 -9.40 15.70 -10.21
CA LEU A 257 -8.81 16.80 -9.44
C LEU A 257 -9.82 17.97 -9.43
N PRO A 258 -10.04 18.63 -8.29
CA PRO A 258 -10.81 19.86 -8.25
C PRO A 258 -10.10 20.96 -9.06
N ASP A 259 -10.87 21.84 -9.72
CA ASP A 259 -10.36 22.95 -10.57
C ASP A 259 -9.40 23.92 -9.85
N ALA A 260 -9.24 23.81 -8.56
CA ALA A 260 -8.35 24.63 -7.72
C ALA A 260 -7.30 23.76 -7.04
N GLY A 261 -6.34 23.22 -7.73
CA GLY A 261 -5.15 22.57 -7.12
C GLY A 261 -5.34 21.91 -5.75
N ILE A 262 -4.51 20.96 -5.37
CA ILE A 262 -4.53 20.39 -4.01
C ILE A 262 -4.09 21.47 -3.02
N PRO A 263 -4.86 21.82 -1.97
CA PRO A 263 -4.44 22.79 -0.96
C PRO A 263 -3.14 22.32 -0.30
N GLY A 264 -2.08 23.11 -0.39
CA GLY A 264 -0.77 22.82 0.19
C GLY A 264 0.35 22.55 -0.81
N MET A 265 0.08 22.63 -2.13
CA MET A 265 1.08 22.50 -3.19
C MET A 265 1.34 23.85 -3.89
N ALA A 266 1.50 24.92 -3.14
CA ALA A 266 2.00 26.20 -3.62
C ALA A 266 3.38 26.49 -3.03
#